data_e1b0ce1064a61c34b481af1bb7459f30
#
_entry.id   e1b0ce1064a61c34b481af1bb7459f30
#
_cell.length_a   1.000
_cell.length_b   1.000
_cell.length_c   1.000
_cell.angle_alpha   90.00
_cell.angle_beta   90.00
_cell.angle_gamma   90.00
#
_symmetry.space_group_name_H-M   'P 1'
#
loop_
_entity.id
_entity.type
_entity.pdbx_description
1 polymer ?
#
loop_
_entity_poly.entity_id
_entity_poly.type
_entity_poly.pdbx_seq_one_letter_code
_entity_poly.pdbx_strand_id
1 'polypeptide(L)'
;VAVFLFSMATIRKQSIYSSIYIYAGFAIGAFNVLFLFPKFFTPEEFGLTRILMDIALILSMICTAGTLPVALKFFPFYKHYLPKEKNELPTLVFTLGLIMCTLLYFSFPYIEPIALKKFSSRSPILANHLRLVLPLTISLVALSMLEVFAWIIGKTILANFLKEFMFRIVVLLVILAWVLGMINDYTIFIELYAYLYFIPVVVLAWVLMRSQSFHLVFKKSKVTHKFSGMMARFGGAYFLGNILNVIAKTNDTIIIASQSAGGLADAAIFTIATYLITVMDVPQRSMVSAATPQIAQAWKDKDLAKLDRLYKKTALNLLVIASGILGVVILNIPAFVHVLGPNYE
;
A
#
# COMPACT_ATOMS: atom_id res chain seq x y z
N VAL A 1 -20.78 -30.94 -1.70
CA VAL A 1 -20.15 -30.71 -3.03
C VAL A 1 -20.70 -29.43 -3.67
N ALA A 2 -22.03 -29.22 -3.78
CA ALA A 2 -22.60 -28.03 -4.42
C ALA A 2 -22.24 -26.71 -3.71
N VAL A 3 -22.24 -26.65 -2.39
CA VAL A 3 -21.83 -25.48 -1.59
C VAL A 3 -20.34 -25.18 -1.78
N PHE A 4 -19.49 -26.19 -1.94
CA PHE A 4 -18.07 -26.04 -2.18
C PHE A 4 -17.79 -25.50 -3.61
N LEU A 5 -18.49 -25.99 -4.62
CA LEU A 5 -18.39 -25.50 -6.00
C LEU A 5 -18.90 -24.05 -6.14
N PHE A 6 -19.97 -23.69 -5.46
CA PHE A 6 -20.51 -22.33 -5.43
C PHE A 6 -19.54 -21.36 -4.75
N SER A 7 -18.90 -21.78 -3.65
CA SER A 7 -17.83 -21.02 -2.97
C SER A 7 -16.63 -20.82 -3.86
N MET A 8 -16.18 -21.85 -4.59
CA MET A 8 -15.03 -21.74 -5.52
C MET A 8 -15.32 -20.82 -6.71
N ALA A 9 -16.52 -20.86 -7.29
CA ALA A 9 -16.92 -19.95 -8.37
C ALA A 9 -16.92 -18.49 -7.92
N THR A 10 -17.38 -18.21 -6.70
CA THR A 10 -17.38 -16.86 -6.11
C THR A 10 -15.97 -16.37 -5.85
N ILE A 11 -15.09 -17.21 -5.28
CA ILE A 11 -13.67 -16.87 -5.04
C ILE A 11 -12.95 -16.59 -6.37
N ARG A 12 -13.15 -17.42 -7.39
CA ARG A 12 -12.56 -17.23 -8.72
C ARG A 12 -13.01 -15.91 -9.34
N LYS A 13 -14.30 -15.59 -9.28
CA LYS A 13 -14.85 -14.31 -9.77
C LYS A 13 -14.24 -13.13 -9.03
N GLN A 14 -14.17 -13.17 -7.70
CA GLN A 14 -13.56 -12.13 -6.88
C GLN A 14 -12.08 -11.93 -7.22
N SER A 15 -11.32 -13.00 -7.39
CA SER A 15 -9.91 -12.95 -7.77
C SER A 15 -9.71 -12.29 -9.14
N ILE A 16 -10.50 -12.67 -10.15
CA ILE A 16 -10.39 -12.11 -11.51
C ILE A 16 -10.68 -10.59 -11.51
N TYR A 17 -11.81 -10.16 -10.92
CA TYR A 17 -12.14 -8.73 -10.88
C TYR A 17 -11.15 -7.93 -10.05
N SER A 18 -10.70 -8.44 -8.91
CA SER A 18 -9.65 -7.79 -8.12
C SER A 18 -8.36 -7.63 -8.92
N SER A 19 -7.95 -8.66 -9.66
CA SER A 19 -6.76 -8.59 -10.52
C SER A 19 -6.92 -7.54 -11.62
N ILE A 20 -8.07 -7.47 -12.28
CA ILE A 20 -8.34 -6.45 -13.31
C ILE A 20 -8.17 -5.04 -12.73
N TYR A 21 -8.75 -4.75 -11.56
CA TYR A 21 -8.61 -3.43 -10.94
C TYR A 21 -7.17 -3.12 -10.51
N ILE A 22 -6.43 -4.12 -10.00
CA ILE A 22 -5.02 -3.96 -9.63
C ILE A 22 -4.19 -3.64 -10.87
N TYR A 23 -4.34 -4.38 -11.97
CA TYR A 23 -3.57 -4.15 -13.20
C TYR A 23 -3.95 -2.83 -13.88
N ALA A 24 -5.25 -2.54 -14.01
CA ALA A 24 -5.71 -1.28 -14.57
C ALA A 24 -5.23 -0.08 -13.72
N GLY A 25 -5.33 -0.19 -12.40
CA GLY A 25 -4.78 0.80 -11.50
C GLY A 25 -3.27 0.95 -11.66
N PHE A 26 -2.52 -0.16 -11.75
CA PHE A 26 -1.08 -0.11 -11.98
C PHE A 26 -0.74 0.63 -13.28
N ALA A 27 -1.45 0.37 -14.38
CA ALA A 27 -1.25 1.04 -15.67
C ALA A 27 -1.50 2.56 -15.55
N ILE A 28 -2.57 2.98 -14.86
CA ILE A 28 -2.85 4.40 -14.61
C ILE A 28 -1.77 5.01 -13.71
N GLY A 29 -1.35 4.31 -12.67
CA GLY A 29 -0.26 4.76 -11.79
C GLY A 29 1.06 4.90 -12.55
N ALA A 30 1.37 3.96 -13.44
CA ALA A 30 2.53 4.04 -14.32
C ALA A 30 2.46 5.28 -15.23
N PHE A 31 1.31 5.53 -15.84
CA PHE A 31 1.09 6.70 -16.68
C PHE A 31 1.28 8.01 -15.89
N ASN A 32 0.72 8.10 -14.69
CA ASN A 32 0.92 9.26 -13.82
C ASN A 32 2.39 9.48 -13.48
N VAL A 33 3.10 8.41 -13.06
CA VAL A 33 4.48 8.50 -12.53
C VAL A 33 5.52 8.67 -13.63
N LEU A 34 5.35 7.98 -14.76
CA LEU A 34 6.35 7.96 -15.84
C LEU A 34 6.14 9.08 -16.87
N PHE A 35 4.93 9.62 -16.99
CA PHE A 35 4.64 10.61 -18.01
C PHE A 35 4.10 11.93 -17.46
N LEU A 36 3.07 11.91 -16.60
CA LEU A 36 2.41 13.15 -16.20
C LEU A 36 3.23 13.93 -15.18
N PHE A 37 3.71 13.29 -14.14
CA PHE A 37 4.54 13.99 -13.15
C PHE A 37 5.80 14.59 -13.79
N PRO A 38 6.61 13.84 -14.57
CA PRO A 38 7.79 14.42 -15.21
C PRO A 38 7.49 15.55 -16.19
N LYS A 39 6.34 15.51 -16.87
CA LYS A 39 6.00 16.50 -17.89
C LYS A 39 5.50 17.84 -17.30
N PHE A 40 4.77 17.79 -16.17
CA PHE A 40 4.03 18.94 -15.66
C PHE A 40 4.53 19.47 -14.31
N PHE A 41 5.44 18.75 -13.66
CA PHE A 41 6.01 19.12 -12.36
C PHE A 41 7.54 19.14 -12.43
N THR A 42 8.14 19.97 -11.60
CA THR A 42 9.60 19.92 -11.42
C THR A 42 10.02 18.62 -10.72
N PRO A 43 11.26 18.15 -10.89
CA PRO A 43 11.75 16.97 -10.16
C PRO A 43 11.62 17.10 -8.64
N GLU A 44 11.82 18.30 -8.08
CA GLU A 44 11.68 18.57 -6.65
C GLU A 44 10.22 18.41 -6.17
N GLU A 45 9.27 18.96 -6.92
CA GLU A 45 7.82 18.84 -6.63
C GLU A 45 7.36 17.38 -6.71
N PHE A 46 7.80 16.65 -7.74
CA PHE A 46 7.49 15.24 -7.83
C PHE A 46 8.15 14.43 -6.70
N GLY A 47 9.42 14.70 -6.40
CA GLY A 47 10.14 14.07 -5.29
C GLY A 47 9.46 14.30 -3.94
N LEU A 48 8.90 15.50 -3.71
CA LEU A 48 8.14 15.81 -2.50
C LEU A 48 6.95 14.86 -2.31
N THR A 49 6.16 14.61 -3.38
CA THR A 49 5.01 13.68 -3.27
C THR A 49 5.45 12.28 -2.86
N ARG A 50 6.64 11.83 -3.30
CA ARG A 50 7.18 10.50 -3.00
C ARG A 50 7.68 10.41 -1.57
N ILE A 51 8.48 11.37 -1.13
CA ILE A 51 9.02 11.38 0.23
C ILE A 51 7.91 11.48 1.28
N LEU A 52 6.90 12.34 1.07
CA LEU A 52 5.75 12.42 1.96
C LEU A 52 5.03 11.07 2.07
N MET A 53 4.85 10.39 0.93
CA MET A 53 4.20 9.08 0.89
C MET A 53 5.04 8.00 1.58
N ASP A 54 6.36 7.96 1.35
CA ASP A 54 7.26 6.96 1.93
C ASP A 54 7.35 7.12 3.46
N ILE A 55 7.47 8.36 3.95
CA ILE A 55 7.43 8.64 5.39
C ILE A 55 6.06 8.23 5.98
N ALA A 56 4.95 8.59 5.30
CA ALA A 56 3.62 8.23 5.76
C ALA A 56 3.40 6.71 5.78
N LEU A 57 3.96 5.95 4.84
CA LEU A 57 3.91 4.48 4.83
C LEU A 57 4.63 3.89 6.05
N ILE A 58 5.83 4.35 6.39
CA ILE A 58 6.57 3.91 7.59
C ILE A 58 5.75 4.22 8.85
N LEU A 59 5.27 5.45 9.00
CA LEU A 59 4.50 5.86 10.16
C LEU A 59 3.16 5.11 10.26
N SER A 60 2.49 4.87 9.13
CA SER A 60 1.24 4.08 9.12
C SER A 60 1.47 2.64 9.56
N MET A 61 2.61 2.05 9.18
CA MET A 61 3.00 0.72 9.62
C MET A 61 3.23 0.67 11.14
N ILE A 62 3.87 1.71 11.69
CA ILE A 62 4.05 1.85 13.14
C ILE A 62 2.69 2.00 13.83
N CYS A 63 1.79 2.85 13.31
CA CYS A 63 0.48 3.09 13.91
C CYS A 63 -0.45 1.86 13.83
N THR A 64 -0.33 1.02 12.83
CA THR A 64 -1.11 -0.22 12.76
C THR A 64 -0.60 -1.31 13.71
N ALA A 65 0.67 -1.24 14.16
CA ALA A 65 1.28 -2.08 15.19
C ALA A 65 0.98 -3.59 15.05
N GLY A 66 0.92 -4.10 13.81
CA GLY A 66 0.63 -5.52 13.54
C GLY A 66 -0.81 -5.96 13.81
N THR A 67 -1.75 -5.03 14.01
CA THR A 67 -3.18 -5.37 14.26
C THR A 67 -3.89 -5.97 13.05
N LEU A 68 -3.47 -5.61 11.83
CA LEU A 68 -4.11 -6.08 10.60
C LEU A 68 -4.04 -7.60 10.43
N PRO A 69 -2.87 -8.26 10.53
CA PRO A 69 -2.79 -9.72 10.45
C PRO A 69 -3.43 -10.40 11.67
N VAL A 70 -3.44 -9.75 12.84
CA VAL A 70 -4.18 -10.24 14.01
C VAL A 70 -5.68 -10.28 13.69
N ALA A 71 -6.24 -9.23 13.09
CA ALA A 71 -7.64 -9.22 12.68
C ALA A 71 -7.96 -10.38 11.73
N LEU A 72 -7.16 -10.58 10.68
CA LEU A 72 -7.37 -11.68 9.72
C LEU A 72 -7.30 -13.07 10.36
N LYS A 73 -6.29 -13.31 11.21
CA LYS A 73 -6.05 -14.61 11.81
C LYS A 73 -7.06 -14.96 12.90
N PHE A 74 -7.44 -13.98 13.73
CA PHE A 74 -8.26 -14.25 14.90
C PHE A 74 -9.76 -14.00 14.68
N PHE A 75 -10.18 -13.30 13.65
CA PHE A 75 -11.58 -13.06 13.33
C PHE A 75 -12.43 -14.36 13.27
N PRO A 76 -11.96 -15.48 12.66
CA PRO A 76 -12.73 -16.73 12.66
C PRO A 76 -13.04 -17.25 14.06
N PHE A 77 -12.13 -17.08 15.05
CA PHE A 77 -12.37 -17.47 16.44
C PHE A 77 -13.45 -16.61 17.07
N TYR A 78 -13.40 -15.28 16.86
CA TYR A 78 -14.45 -14.38 17.35
C TYR A 78 -15.81 -14.71 16.73
N LYS A 79 -15.85 -14.97 15.41
CA LYS A 79 -17.08 -15.37 14.71
C LYS A 79 -17.64 -16.70 15.19
N HIS A 80 -16.78 -17.63 15.64
CA HIS A 80 -17.21 -18.94 16.13
C HIS A 80 -17.75 -18.89 17.56
N TYR A 81 -17.10 -18.12 18.44
CA TYR A 81 -17.42 -18.09 19.87
C TYR A 81 -18.38 -16.97 20.28
N LEU A 82 -18.60 -15.98 19.45
CA LEU A 82 -19.40 -14.81 19.78
C LEU A 82 -20.45 -14.52 18.70
N PRO A 83 -21.66 -14.09 19.09
CA PRO A 83 -22.61 -13.50 18.16
C PRO A 83 -22.03 -12.22 17.55
N LYS A 84 -22.48 -11.84 16.34
CA LYS A 84 -21.95 -10.70 15.59
C LYS A 84 -21.96 -9.40 16.38
N GLU A 85 -23.02 -9.19 17.16
CA GLU A 85 -23.27 -7.99 17.98
C GLU A 85 -22.35 -7.91 19.21
N LYS A 86 -21.61 -8.98 19.52
CA LYS A 86 -20.66 -9.04 20.65
C LYS A 86 -19.20 -9.20 20.22
N ASN A 87 -18.93 -9.10 18.91
CA ASN A 87 -17.58 -9.21 18.38
C ASN A 87 -16.85 -7.87 18.54
N GLU A 88 -15.99 -7.76 19.52
CA GLU A 88 -15.21 -6.57 19.83
C GLU A 88 -13.90 -6.46 19.05
N LEU A 89 -13.51 -7.44 18.23
CA LEU A 89 -12.25 -7.42 17.49
C LEU A 89 -12.10 -6.17 16.59
N PRO A 90 -13.11 -5.71 15.84
CA PRO A 90 -13.01 -4.46 15.10
C PRO A 90 -12.71 -3.27 16.03
N THR A 91 -13.43 -3.17 17.15
CA THR A 91 -13.21 -2.09 18.13
C THR A 91 -11.78 -2.09 18.66
N LEU A 92 -11.21 -3.24 19.00
CA LEU A 92 -9.84 -3.36 19.49
C LEU A 92 -8.83 -2.85 18.44
N VAL A 93 -9.00 -3.24 17.18
CA VAL A 93 -8.12 -2.83 16.09
C VAL A 93 -8.20 -1.32 15.86
N PHE A 94 -9.41 -0.76 15.74
CA PHE A 94 -9.58 0.68 15.51
C PHE A 94 -9.16 1.52 16.73
N THR A 95 -9.43 1.06 17.95
CA THR A 95 -9.02 1.76 19.16
C THR A 95 -7.49 1.83 19.27
N LEU A 96 -6.80 0.73 19.01
CA LEU A 96 -5.33 0.73 19.03
C LEU A 96 -4.75 1.65 17.96
N GLY A 97 -5.29 1.60 16.72
CA GLY A 97 -4.87 2.52 15.67
C GLY A 97 -5.13 3.98 16.00
N LEU A 98 -6.28 4.29 16.60
CA LEU A 98 -6.61 5.65 17.05
C LEU A 98 -5.63 6.12 18.14
N ILE A 99 -5.33 5.28 19.13
CA ILE A 99 -4.35 5.59 20.17
C ILE A 99 -2.99 5.87 19.54
N MET A 100 -2.51 5.03 18.64
CA MET A 100 -1.21 5.20 18.01
C MET A 100 -1.15 6.45 17.10
N CYS A 101 -2.22 6.75 16.36
CA CYS A 101 -2.31 8.00 15.58
C CYS A 101 -2.35 9.24 16.49
N THR A 102 -3.03 9.16 17.63
CA THR A 102 -3.07 10.23 18.64
C THR A 102 -1.69 10.44 19.25
N LEU A 103 -1.00 9.37 19.63
CA LEU A 103 0.38 9.43 20.13
C LEU A 103 1.33 10.04 19.07
N LEU A 104 1.20 9.63 17.82
CA LEU A 104 1.97 10.21 16.71
C LEU A 104 1.70 11.72 16.59
N TYR A 105 0.44 12.13 16.59
CA TYR A 105 0.06 13.54 16.48
C TYR A 105 0.70 14.40 17.58
N PHE A 106 0.63 13.96 18.83
CA PHE A 106 1.23 14.69 19.95
C PHE A 106 2.76 14.59 20.03
N SER A 107 3.36 13.52 19.51
CA SER A 107 4.82 13.39 19.43
C SER A 107 5.42 14.10 18.21
N PHE A 108 4.61 14.41 17.20
CA PHE A 108 5.09 14.99 15.94
C PHE A 108 5.85 16.32 16.12
N PRO A 109 5.41 17.28 16.96
CA PRO A 109 6.16 18.52 17.18
C PRO A 109 7.58 18.32 17.72
N TYR A 110 7.85 17.19 18.39
CA TYR A 110 9.19 16.82 18.88
C TYR A 110 10.04 16.12 17.82
N ILE A 111 9.39 15.41 16.87
CA ILE A 111 10.04 14.69 15.77
C ILE A 111 10.34 15.64 14.61
N GLU A 112 9.44 16.60 14.34
CA GLU A 112 9.54 17.56 13.23
C GLU A 112 10.89 18.28 13.19
N PRO A 113 11.43 18.88 14.31
CA PRO A 113 12.72 19.57 14.28
C PRO A 113 13.90 18.66 13.92
N ILE A 114 13.84 17.38 14.33
CA ILE A 114 14.88 16.39 14.02
C ILE A 114 14.88 16.08 12.52
N ALA A 115 13.69 15.89 11.95
CA ALA A 115 13.51 15.67 10.53
C ALA A 115 13.96 16.91 9.72
N LEU A 116 13.52 18.11 10.14
CA LEU A 116 13.90 19.37 9.50
C LEU A 116 15.41 19.56 9.47
N LYS A 117 16.11 19.30 10.57
CA LYS A 117 17.58 19.39 10.63
C LYS A 117 18.26 18.51 9.57
N LYS A 118 17.66 17.36 9.24
CA LYS A 118 18.21 16.42 8.27
C LYS A 118 17.89 16.81 6.82
N PHE A 119 16.73 17.39 6.56
CA PHE A 119 16.24 17.67 5.21
C PHE A 119 16.38 19.14 4.78
N SER A 120 16.44 20.11 5.69
CA SER A 120 16.36 21.55 5.38
C SER A 120 17.45 22.03 4.45
N SER A 121 18.66 21.46 4.51
CA SER A 121 19.79 21.86 3.66
C SER A 121 19.72 21.34 2.23
N ARG A 122 19.04 20.19 2.01
CA ARG A 122 18.99 19.51 0.71
C ARG A 122 17.60 19.51 0.07
N SER A 123 16.57 19.70 0.88
CA SER A 123 15.17 19.58 0.47
C SER A 123 14.31 20.64 1.17
N PRO A 124 14.52 21.95 0.92
CA PRO A 124 13.82 23.02 1.64
C PRO A 124 12.30 22.99 1.44
N ILE A 125 11.83 22.59 0.26
CA ILE A 125 10.39 22.46 -0.03
C ILE A 125 9.72 21.40 0.89
N LEU A 126 10.43 20.34 1.27
CA LEU A 126 9.93 19.35 2.22
C LEU A 126 9.73 19.94 3.61
N ALA A 127 10.61 20.85 4.04
CA ALA A 127 10.52 21.49 5.33
C ALA A 127 9.18 22.24 5.52
N ASN A 128 8.72 22.93 4.47
CA ASN A 128 7.46 23.68 4.49
C ASN A 128 6.21 22.79 4.48
N HIS A 129 6.32 21.56 3.95
CA HIS A 129 5.18 20.66 3.75
C HIS A 129 5.24 19.39 4.61
N LEU A 130 6.21 19.26 5.52
CA LEU A 130 6.41 18.02 6.31
C LEU A 130 5.17 17.64 7.13
N ARG A 131 4.39 18.61 7.59
CA ARG A 131 3.15 18.38 8.36
C ARG A 131 2.08 17.63 7.57
N LEU A 132 2.13 17.65 6.25
CA LEU A 132 1.22 16.87 5.39
C LEU A 132 1.41 15.35 5.52
N VAL A 133 2.51 14.91 6.10
CA VAL A 133 2.71 13.50 6.47
C VAL A 133 1.65 13.01 7.47
N LEU A 134 1.13 13.87 8.35
CA LEU A 134 0.12 13.48 9.35
C LEU A 134 -1.21 13.05 8.71
N PRO A 135 -1.89 13.89 7.88
CA PRO A 135 -3.13 13.47 7.24
C PRO A 135 -2.93 12.27 6.32
N LEU A 136 -1.80 12.18 5.60
CA LEU A 136 -1.45 10.98 4.81
C LEU A 136 -1.35 9.73 5.68
N THR A 137 -0.63 9.80 6.81
CA THR A 137 -0.48 8.66 7.73
C THR A 137 -1.83 8.23 8.28
N ILE A 138 -2.64 9.17 8.78
CA ILE A 138 -3.95 8.89 9.38
C ILE A 138 -4.87 8.23 8.35
N SER A 139 -4.91 8.75 7.13
CA SER A 139 -5.73 8.17 6.05
C SER A 139 -5.27 6.77 5.64
N LEU A 140 -3.95 6.52 5.56
CA LEU A 140 -3.38 5.20 5.27
C LEU A 140 -3.68 4.18 6.37
N VAL A 141 -3.58 4.57 7.64
CA VAL A 141 -3.95 3.72 8.78
C VAL A 141 -5.43 3.36 8.71
N ALA A 142 -6.29 4.35 8.55
CA ALA A 142 -7.73 4.15 8.47
C ALA A 142 -8.11 3.25 7.27
N LEU A 143 -7.54 3.55 6.09
CA LEU A 143 -7.77 2.75 4.89
C LEU A 143 -7.34 1.29 5.08
N SER A 144 -6.15 1.05 5.63
CA SER A 144 -5.63 -0.30 5.85
C SER A 144 -6.50 -1.11 6.82
N MET A 145 -6.99 -0.47 7.89
CA MET A 145 -7.90 -1.11 8.84
C MET A 145 -9.25 -1.46 8.21
N LEU A 146 -9.85 -0.51 7.49
CA LEU A 146 -11.12 -0.73 6.80
C LEU A 146 -10.98 -1.80 5.70
N GLU A 147 -9.87 -1.80 4.97
CA GLU A 147 -9.56 -2.80 3.93
C GLU A 147 -9.54 -4.22 4.48
N VAL A 148 -8.86 -4.45 5.61
CA VAL A 148 -8.81 -5.77 6.26
C VAL A 148 -10.21 -6.25 6.64
N PHE A 149 -11.06 -5.38 7.22
CA PHE A 149 -12.43 -5.76 7.54
C PHE A 149 -13.30 -5.94 6.29
N ALA A 150 -13.07 -5.19 5.22
CA ALA A 150 -13.73 -5.44 3.94
C ALA A 150 -13.36 -6.83 3.37
N TRP A 151 -12.11 -7.26 3.49
CA TRP A 151 -11.71 -8.60 3.10
C TRP A 151 -12.37 -9.68 3.96
N ILE A 152 -12.42 -9.48 5.26
CA ILE A 152 -13.07 -10.40 6.22
C ILE A 152 -14.54 -10.62 5.90
N ILE A 153 -15.27 -9.58 5.50
CA ILE A 153 -16.70 -9.68 5.15
C ILE A 153 -16.94 -10.00 3.66
N GLY A 154 -15.88 -10.31 2.91
CA GLY A 154 -15.98 -10.73 1.49
C GLY A 154 -16.16 -9.61 0.49
N LYS A 155 -15.91 -8.34 0.86
CA LYS A 155 -15.95 -7.17 -0.04
C LYS A 155 -14.57 -6.82 -0.62
N THR A 156 -13.77 -7.83 -0.93
CA THR A 156 -12.39 -7.69 -1.43
C THR A 156 -12.32 -6.91 -2.74
N ILE A 157 -13.27 -7.13 -3.65
CA ILE A 157 -13.33 -6.42 -4.95
C ILE A 157 -13.42 -4.91 -4.72
N LEU A 158 -14.33 -4.49 -3.84
CA LEU A 158 -14.53 -3.06 -3.56
C LEU A 158 -13.28 -2.45 -2.91
N ALA A 159 -12.69 -3.13 -1.93
CA ALA A 159 -11.48 -2.64 -1.27
C ALA A 159 -10.32 -2.44 -2.27
N ASN A 160 -10.08 -3.43 -3.13
CA ASN A 160 -9.04 -3.34 -4.16
C ASN A 160 -9.37 -2.29 -5.23
N PHE A 161 -10.64 -2.15 -5.64
CA PHE A 161 -11.08 -1.09 -6.54
C PHE A 161 -10.76 0.29 -5.97
N LEU A 162 -11.13 0.56 -4.72
CA LEU A 162 -10.95 1.86 -4.09
C LEU A 162 -9.48 2.20 -3.90
N LYS A 163 -8.67 1.24 -3.43
CA LYS A 163 -7.26 1.45 -3.12
C LYS A 163 -6.37 1.50 -4.35
N GLU A 164 -6.57 0.57 -5.29
CA GLU A 164 -5.63 0.39 -6.39
C GLU A 164 -6.04 1.15 -7.66
N PHE A 165 -7.34 1.26 -7.93
CA PHE A 165 -7.83 1.86 -9.17
C PHE A 165 -8.36 3.29 -8.95
N MET A 166 -9.35 3.45 -8.09
CA MET A 166 -10.01 4.74 -7.89
C MET A 166 -9.04 5.82 -7.40
N PHE A 167 -8.18 5.48 -6.43
CA PHE A 167 -7.18 6.43 -5.94
C PHE A 167 -6.29 6.97 -7.06
N ARG A 168 -5.81 6.10 -7.95
CA ARG A 168 -4.93 6.53 -9.06
C ARG A 168 -5.66 7.37 -10.11
N ILE A 169 -6.95 7.11 -10.33
CA ILE A 169 -7.81 7.99 -11.15
C ILE A 169 -7.97 9.36 -10.49
N VAL A 170 -8.21 9.41 -9.19
CA VAL A 170 -8.38 10.71 -8.50
C VAL A 170 -7.07 11.51 -8.56
N VAL A 171 -5.91 10.87 -8.38
CA VAL A 171 -4.61 11.53 -8.60
C VAL A 171 -4.49 12.05 -10.03
N LEU A 172 -4.86 11.24 -11.04
CA LEU A 172 -4.88 11.67 -12.44
C LEU A 172 -5.77 12.91 -12.64
N LEU A 173 -6.98 12.94 -12.06
CA LEU A 173 -7.89 14.06 -12.16
C LEU A 173 -7.32 15.34 -11.51
N VAL A 174 -6.63 15.23 -10.39
CA VAL A 174 -5.97 16.38 -9.73
C VAL A 174 -4.79 16.89 -10.58
N ILE A 175 -4.02 16.01 -11.21
CA ILE A 175 -2.97 16.41 -12.16
C ILE A 175 -3.62 17.12 -13.38
N LEU A 176 -4.71 16.60 -13.91
CA LEU A 176 -5.42 17.25 -15.02
C LEU A 176 -5.99 18.61 -14.63
N ALA A 177 -6.50 18.78 -13.41
CA ALA A 177 -6.94 20.08 -12.90
C ALA A 177 -5.78 21.08 -12.81
N TRP A 178 -4.58 20.63 -12.42
CA TRP A 178 -3.36 21.43 -12.49
C TRP A 178 -3.04 21.85 -13.93
N VAL A 179 -3.04 20.91 -14.88
CA VAL A 179 -2.73 21.16 -16.30
C VAL A 179 -3.74 22.13 -16.94
N LEU A 180 -5.02 22.08 -16.55
CA LEU A 180 -6.08 22.94 -17.04
C LEU A 180 -6.06 24.34 -16.39
N GLY A 181 -5.12 24.62 -15.48
CA GLY A 181 -5.02 25.89 -14.78
C GLY A 181 -6.11 26.13 -13.73
N MET A 182 -6.83 25.08 -13.30
CA MET A 182 -7.78 25.14 -12.19
C MET A 182 -7.09 25.25 -10.84
N ILE A 183 -5.87 24.75 -10.75
CA ILE A 183 -4.98 24.82 -9.59
C ILE A 183 -3.72 25.55 -10.05
N ASN A 184 -3.46 26.74 -9.49
CA ASN A 184 -2.33 27.58 -9.92
C ASN A 184 -1.19 27.65 -8.90
N ASP A 185 -1.38 27.07 -7.70
CA ASP A 185 -0.39 27.02 -6.64
C ASP A 185 -0.05 25.57 -6.31
N TYR A 186 1.24 25.24 -6.32
CA TYR A 186 1.71 23.92 -5.95
C TYR A 186 1.37 23.55 -4.50
N THR A 187 1.29 24.54 -3.60
CA THR A 187 0.88 24.30 -2.20
C THR A 187 -0.53 23.72 -2.15
N ILE A 188 -1.47 24.24 -2.94
CA ILE A 188 -2.83 23.70 -3.04
C ILE A 188 -2.82 22.28 -3.62
N PHE A 189 -1.99 22.04 -4.64
CA PHE A 189 -1.88 20.72 -5.25
C PHE A 189 -1.40 19.66 -4.23
N ILE A 190 -0.32 19.95 -3.49
CA ILE A 190 0.24 19.00 -2.54
C ILE A 190 -0.64 18.77 -1.31
N GLU A 191 -1.37 19.80 -0.87
CA GLU A 191 -2.41 19.66 0.15
C GLU A 191 -3.54 18.75 -0.33
N LEU A 192 -4.10 19.02 -1.51
CA LEU A 192 -5.10 18.12 -2.11
C LEU A 192 -4.58 16.68 -2.20
N TYR A 193 -3.37 16.51 -2.70
CA TYR A 193 -2.74 15.18 -2.79
C TYR A 193 -2.68 14.47 -1.43
N ALA A 194 -2.34 15.18 -0.36
CA ALA A 194 -2.27 14.62 0.99
C ALA A 194 -3.65 14.17 1.54
N TYR A 195 -4.73 14.82 1.11
CA TYR A 195 -6.09 14.48 1.56
C TYR A 195 -6.82 13.51 0.64
N LEU A 196 -6.30 13.17 -0.55
CA LEU A 196 -6.99 12.28 -1.50
C LEU A 196 -7.29 10.88 -0.93
N TYR A 197 -6.45 10.37 -0.04
CA TYR A 197 -6.67 9.06 0.59
C TYR A 197 -7.89 9.02 1.51
N PHE A 198 -8.43 10.17 1.95
CA PHE A 198 -9.68 10.19 2.73
C PHE A 198 -10.90 9.80 1.88
N ILE A 199 -10.86 9.98 0.56
CA ILE A 199 -11.98 9.59 -0.32
C ILE A 199 -12.25 8.08 -0.22
N PRO A 200 -11.31 7.17 -0.49
CA PRO A 200 -11.52 5.73 -0.32
C PRO A 200 -11.84 5.35 1.14
N VAL A 201 -11.29 6.05 2.13
CA VAL A 201 -11.60 5.83 3.56
C VAL A 201 -13.09 6.08 3.83
N VAL A 202 -13.62 7.22 3.42
CA VAL A 202 -15.04 7.59 3.63
C VAL A 202 -15.97 6.60 2.93
N VAL A 203 -15.69 6.27 1.66
CA VAL A 203 -16.51 5.32 0.90
C VAL A 203 -16.49 3.94 1.54
N LEU A 204 -15.32 3.45 1.93
CA LEU A 204 -15.18 2.11 2.51
C LEU A 204 -15.81 2.05 3.91
N ALA A 205 -15.62 3.10 4.73
CA ALA A 205 -16.26 3.22 6.04
C ALA A 205 -17.79 3.22 5.92
N TRP A 206 -18.34 4.00 4.99
CA TRP A 206 -19.79 4.03 4.74
C TRP A 206 -20.34 2.67 4.33
N VAL A 207 -19.67 1.96 3.43
CA VAL A 207 -20.08 0.62 2.99
C VAL A 207 -19.99 -0.41 4.12
N LEU A 208 -18.97 -0.31 4.97
CA LEU A 208 -18.80 -1.20 6.13
C LEU A 208 -19.86 -0.92 7.21
N MET A 209 -20.12 0.35 7.52
CA MET A 209 -21.15 0.75 8.50
C MET A 209 -22.56 0.31 8.06
N ARG A 210 -22.88 0.37 6.77
CA ARG A 210 -24.13 -0.18 6.23
C ARG A 210 -24.20 -1.72 6.23
N SER A 211 -23.07 -2.38 6.44
CA SER A 211 -23.02 -3.83 6.53
C SER A 211 -23.45 -4.28 7.92
N GLN A 212 -24.49 -5.10 8.03
CA GLN A 212 -24.94 -5.72 9.30
C GLN A 212 -23.89 -6.68 9.90
N SER A 213 -22.71 -6.80 9.31
CA SER A 213 -21.64 -7.67 9.77
C SER A 213 -20.50 -6.91 10.48
N PHE A 214 -20.61 -5.58 10.60
CA PHE A 214 -19.62 -4.73 11.23
C PHE A 214 -20.25 -3.93 12.37
N HIS A 215 -19.84 -4.26 13.59
CA HIS A 215 -20.30 -3.58 14.81
C HIS A 215 -19.11 -3.16 15.66
N LEU A 216 -19.19 -1.99 16.27
CA LEU A 216 -18.23 -1.53 17.27
C LEU A 216 -18.74 -1.88 18.67
N VAL A 217 -18.03 -2.75 19.37
CA VAL A 217 -18.40 -3.26 20.70
C VAL A 217 -17.28 -2.96 21.69
N PHE A 218 -17.57 -2.19 22.71
CA PHE A 218 -16.54 -1.75 23.70
C PHE A 218 -16.38 -2.71 24.89
N LYS A 219 -17.23 -3.73 25.01
CA LYS A 219 -17.17 -4.69 26.10
C LYS A 219 -16.24 -5.86 25.75
N LYS A 220 -15.17 -6.04 26.52
CA LYS A 220 -14.23 -7.16 26.34
C LYS A 220 -14.89 -8.50 26.63
N SER A 221 -14.72 -9.46 25.73
CA SER A 221 -15.22 -10.82 25.88
C SER A 221 -14.18 -11.77 26.51
N LYS A 222 -14.64 -12.94 26.94
CA LYS A 222 -13.76 -14.04 27.37
C LYS A 222 -12.82 -14.51 26.26
N VAL A 223 -13.19 -14.31 24.99
CA VAL A 223 -12.36 -14.67 23.81
C VAL A 223 -11.11 -13.80 23.76
N THR A 224 -11.28 -12.48 23.87
CA THR A 224 -10.14 -11.55 23.96
C THR A 224 -9.22 -11.88 25.12
N HIS A 225 -9.77 -12.14 26.32
CA HIS A 225 -8.95 -12.48 27.48
C HIS A 225 -8.13 -13.77 27.23
N LYS A 226 -8.76 -14.80 26.64
CA LYS A 226 -8.10 -16.07 26.34
C LYS A 226 -6.98 -15.94 25.29
N PHE A 227 -7.18 -15.13 24.26
CA PHE A 227 -6.27 -15.05 23.11
C PHE A 227 -5.33 -13.85 23.13
N SER A 228 -5.47 -12.89 24.07
CA SER A 228 -4.70 -11.64 24.11
C SER A 228 -3.19 -11.84 24.01
N GLY A 229 -2.62 -12.76 24.79
CA GLY A 229 -1.19 -13.07 24.76
C GLY A 229 -0.71 -13.65 23.40
N MET A 230 -1.54 -14.50 22.79
CA MET A 230 -1.25 -15.06 21.47
C MET A 230 -1.39 -14.01 20.36
N MET A 231 -2.39 -13.12 20.46
CA MET A 231 -2.58 -11.99 19.54
C MET A 231 -1.40 -11.02 19.63
N ALA A 232 -0.96 -10.67 20.83
CA ALA A 232 0.18 -9.76 21.04
C ALA A 232 1.48 -10.35 20.48
N ARG A 233 1.77 -11.63 20.77
CA ARG A 233 2.96 -12.31 20.26
C ARG A 233 2.96 -12.43 18.74
N PHE A 234 1.83 -12.81 18.16
CA PHE A 234 1.68 -12.93 16.71
C PHE A 234 1.74 -11.57 16.01
N GLY A 235 1.03 -10.57 16.54
CA GLY A 235 1.05 -9.20 16.00
C GLY A 235 2.44 -8.58 16.08
N GLY A 236 3.14 -8.74 17.21
CA GLY A 236 4.50 -8.24 17.39
C GLY A 236 5.51 -8.89 16.44
N ALA A 237 5.47 -10.20 16.29
CA ALA A 237 6.35 -10.90 15.34
C ALA A 237 6.11 -10.46 13.89
N TYR A 238 4.84 -10.31 13.50
CA TYR A 238 4.47 -9.82 12.18
C TYR A 238 4.85 -8.36 11.97
N PHE A 239 4.66 -7.52 13.00
CA PHE A 239 5.06 -6.11 12.97
C PHE A 239 6.56 -5.96 12.68
N LEU A 240 7.42 -6.71 13.43
CA LEU A 240 8.87 -6.67 13.23
C LEU A 240 9.28 -7.09 11.82
N GLY A 241 8.71 -8.18 11.29
CA GLY A 241 9.00 -8.63 9.93
C GLY A 241 8.54 -7.62 8.86
N ASN A 242 7.37 -7.02 9.06
CA ASN A 242 6.79 -6.15 8.05
C ASN A 242 7.38 -4.73 8.09
N ILE A 243 7.75 -4.21 9.26
CA ILE A 243 8.42 -2.90 9.35
C ILE A 243 9.78 -2.93 8.65
N LEU A 244 10.53 -4.03 8.79
CA LEU A 244 11.79 -4.20 8.07
C LEU A 244 11.57 -4.20 6.55
N ASN A 245 10.51 -4.85 6.07
CA ASN A 245 10.17 -4.86 4.64
C ASN A 245 9.78 -3.47 4.13
N VAL A 246 9.01 -2.69 4.89
CA VAL A 246 8.64 -1.32 4.52
C VAL A 246 9.87 -0.43 4.50
N ILE A 247 10.70 -0.47 5.55
CA ILE A 247 11.96 0.29 5.61
C ILE A 247 12.86 -0.06 4.42
N ALA A 248 13.04 -1.35 4.10
CA ALA A 248 13.86 -1.79 2.99
C ALA A 248 13.38 -1.25 1.63
N LYS A 249 12.08 -0.97 1.47
CA LYS A 249 11.51 -0.43 0.23
C LYS A 249 11.54 1.09 0.13
N THR A 250 11.54 1.79 1.26
CA THR A 250 11.41 3.26 1.30
C THR A 250 12.68 3.96 1.73
N ASN A 251 13.64 3.23 2.33
CA ASN A 251 14.85 3.82 2.90
C ASN A 251 15.74 4.47 1.84
N ASP A 252 15.85 3.87 0.66
CA ASP A 252 16.69 4.37 -0.42
C ASP A 252 16.22 5.76 -0.86
N THR A 253 14.92 5.95 -1.10
CA THR A 253 14.34 7.24 -1.48
C THR A 253 14.56 8.30 -0.40
N ILE A 254 14.39 7.93 0.88
CA ILE A 254 14.58 8.82 2.03
C ILE A 254 16.07 9.22 2.17
N ILE A 255 16.99 8.27 2.01
CA ILE A 255 18.43 8.55 2.08
C ILE A 255 18.84 9.49 0.93
N ILE A 256 18.41 9.19 -0.29
CA ILE A 256 18.70 10.04 -1.46
C ILE A 256 18.20 11.46 -1.20
N ALA A 257 16.94 11.64 -0.81
CA ALA A 257 16.38 12.97 -0.54
C ALA A 257 17.09 13.73 0.58
N SER A 258 17.73 13.03 1.53
CA SER A 258 18.38 13.66 2.69
C SER A 258 19.89 13.90 2.51
N GLN A 259 20.56 13.14 1.63
CA GLN A 259 22.02 13.14 1.53
C GLN A 259 22.54 13.50 0.13
N SER A 260 21.78 13.26 -0.93
CA SER A 260 22.19 13.58 -2.30
C SER A 260 22.28 15.09 -2.52
N ALA A 261 23.12 15.51 -3.45
CA ALA A 261 23.28 16.90 -3.84
C ALA A 261 21.99 17.48 -4.45
N GLY A 262 21.25 16.69 -5.24
CA GLY A 262 19.98 17.08 -5.84
C GLY A 262 18.76 16.85 -4.92
N GLY A 263 18.95 16.25 -3.74
CA GLY A 263 17.88 16.10 -2.74
C GLY A 263 16.61 15.42 -3.29
N LEU A 264 15.50 16.14 -3.28
CA LEU A 264 14.20 15.64 -3.78
C LEU A 264 14.20 15.34 -5.28
N ALA A 265 14.96 16.09 -6.08
CA ALA A 265 15.06 15.84 -7.51
C ALA A 265 15.68 14.46 -7.80
N ASP A 266 16.78 14.12 -7.13
CA ASP A 266 17.40 12.81 -7.26
C ASP A 266 16.46 11.68 -6.76
N ALA A 267 15.69 11.92 -5.70
CA ALA A 267 14.69 10.99 -5.22
C ALA A 267 13.55 10.76 -6.25
N ALA A 268 13.19 11.80 -7.01
CA ALA A 268 12.21 11.68 -8.10
C ALA A 268 12.76 10.80 -9.23
N ILE A 269 13.99 11.05 -9.68
CA ILE A 269 14.66 10.25 -10.72
C ILE A 269 14.76 8.78 -10.28
N PHE A 270 15.22 8.54 -9.04
CA PHE A 270 15.27 7.20 -8.46
C PHE A 270 13.89 6.52 -8.43
N THR A 271 12.83 7.27 -8.11
CA THR A 271 11.46 6.75 -8.12
C THR A 271 11.03 6.31 -9.51
N ILE A 272 11.36 7.08 -10.55
CA ILE A 272 11.06 6.70 -11.94
C ILE A 272 11.78 5.40 -12.30
N ALA A 273 13.07 5.30 -12.00
CA ALA A 273 13.86 4.10 -12.25
C ALA A 273 13.30 2.87 -11.52
N THR A 274 12.96 3.00 -10.24
CA THR A 274 12.35 1.91 -9.45
C THR A 274 10.95 1.55 -9.95
N TYR A 275 10.19 2.50 -10.50
CA TYR A 275 8.90 2.21 -11.07
C TYR A 275 9.00 1.34 -12.33
N LEU A 276 10.02 1.56 -13.17
CA LEU A 276 10.32 0.69 -14.31
C LEU A 276 10.63 -0.75 -13.86
N ILE A 277 11.38 -0.91 -12.76
CA ILE A 277 11.66 -2.23 -12.18
C ILE A 277 10.36 -2.88 -11.66
N THR A 278 9.44 -2.09 -11.07
CA THR A 278 8.17 -2.60 -10.54
C THR A 278 7.29 -3.23 -11.65
N VAL A 279 7.46 -2.84 -12.92
CA VAL A 279 6.78 -3.50 -14.06
C VAL A 279 7.12 -5.00 -14.11
N MET A 280 8.36 -5.37 -13.73
CA MET A 280 8.80 -6.77 -13.68
C MET A 280 8.12 -7.57 -12.55
N ASP A 281 7.69 -6.90 -11.46
CA ASP A 281 7.00 -7.56 -10.34
C ASP A 281 5.59 -8.03 -10.71
N VAL A 282 4.97 -7.43 -11.74
CA VAL A 282 3.59 -7.74 -12.14
C VAL A 282 3.44 -9.21 -12.59
N PRO A 283 4.24 -9.73 -13.54
CA PRO A 283 4.24 -11.15 -13.89
C PRO A 283 4.58 -12.05 -12.70
N GLN A 284 5.54 -11.67 -11.86
CA GLN A 284 5.94 -12.41 -10.69
C GLN A 284 4.77 -12.63 -9.72
N ARG A 285 4.05 -11.57 -9.36
CA ARG A 285 2.88 -11.66 -8.46
C ARG A 285 1.81 -12.61 -9.01
N SER A 286 1.53 -12.52 -10.30
CA SER A 286 0.57 -13.37 -10.99
C SER A 286 0.99 -14.85 -10.94
N MET A 287 2.23 -15.14 -11.27
CA MET A 287 2.75 -16.53 -11.29
C MET A 287 2.86 -17.12 -9.88
N VAL A 288 3.34 -16.36 -8.90
CA VAL A 288 3.44 -16.80 -7.51
C VAL A 288 2.05 -17.10 -6.95
N SER A 289 1.06 -16.23 -7.19
CA SER A 289 -0.31 -16.46 -6.72
C SER A 289 -0.94 -17.74 -7.30
N ALA A 290 -0.66 -18.06 -8.56
CA ALA A 290 -1.13 -19.27 -9.22
C ALA A 290 -0.37 -20.55 -8.77
N ALA A 291 0.92 -20.42 -8.48
CA ALA A 291 1.76 -21.55 -8.08
C ALA A 291 1.59 -21.92 -6.60
N THR A 292 1.34 -20.96 -5.71
CA THR A 292 1.28 -21.16 -4.25
C THR A 292 0.30 -22.28 -3.84
N PRO A 293 -0.95 -22.35 -4.32
CA PRO A 293 -1.87 -23.43 -3.94
C PRO A 293 -1.39 -24.81 -4.41
N GLN A 294 -0.76 -24.88 -5.60
CA GLN A 294 -0.26 -26.11 -6.17
C GLN A 294 0.97 -26.61 -5.41
N ILE A 295 1.85 -25.70 -5.00
CA ILE A 295 3.02 -25.99 -4.15
C ILE A 295 2.55 -26.50 -2.79
N ALA A 296 1.58 -25.83 -2.17
CA ALA A 296 1.01 -26.24 -0.89
C ALA A 296 0.39 -27.64 -0.94
N GLN A 297 -0.33 -27.96 -2.05
CA GLN A 297 -0.92 -29.28 -2.25
C GLN A 297 0.17 -30.35 -2.46
N ALA A 298 1.15 -30.10 -3.31
CA ALA A 298 2.27 -31.02 -3.54
C ALA A 298 3.07 -31.30 -2.25
N TRP A 299 3.25 -30.26 -1.42
CA TRP A 299 3.89 -30.41 -0.10
C TRP A 299 3.06 -31.28 0.84
N LYS A 300 1.74 -31.07 0.91
CA LYS A 300 0.82 -31.89 1.71
C LYS A 300 0.85 -33.35 1.27
N ASP A 301 0.88 -33.59 -0.04
CA ASP A 301 0.88 -34.93 -0.65
C ASP A 301 2.28 -35.59 -0.60
N LYS A 302 3.31 -34.87 -0.09
CA LYS A 302 4.72 -35.27 -0.08
C LYS A 302 5.28 -35.62 -1.48
N ASP A 303 4.70 -35.04 -2.53
CA ASP A 303 5.12 -35.22 -3.91
C ASP A 303 6.27 -34.23 -4.24
N LEU A 304 7.49 -34.61 -3.84
CA LEU A 304 8.68 -33.79 -4.04
C LEU A 304 9.03 -33.62 -5.52
N ALA A 305 8.71 -34.59 -6.36
CA ALA A 305 8.95 -34.50 -7.81
C ALA A 305 8.05 -33.43 -8.47
N LYS A 306 6.78 -33.37 -8.09
CA LYS A 306 5.86 -32.34 -8.52
C LYS A 306 6.26 -30.96 -8.00
N LEU A 307 6.72 -30.88 -6.76
CA LEU A 307 7.19 -29.64 -6.14
C LEU A 307 8.41 -29.08 -6.86
N ASP A 308 9.43 -29.92 -7.15
CA ASP A 308 10.63 -29.54 -7.92
C ASP A 308 10.26 -29.06 -9.34
N ARG A 309 9.36 -29.77 -10.01
CA ARG A 309 8.87 -29.39 -11.34
C ARG A 309 8.15 -28.06 -11.34
N LEU A 310 7.26 -27.82 -10.37
CA LEU A 310 6.55 -26.55 -10.22
C LEU A 310 7.52 -25.39 -9.96
N TYR A 311 8.49 -25.60 -9.05
CA TYR A 311 9.50 -24.61 -8.74
C TYR A 311 10.33 -24.24 -9.98
N LYS A 312 10.93 -25.22 -10.63
CA LYS A 312 11.76 -25.04 -11.85
C LYS A 312 11.00 -24.35 -12.96
N LYS A 313 9.75 -24.80 -13.24
CA LYS A 313 8.92 -24.22 -14.29
C LYS A 313 8.56 -22.76 -13.98
N THR A 314 8.21 -22.45 -12.73
CA THR A 314 7.88 -21.07 -12.32
C THR A 314 9.11 -20.18 -12.40
N ALA A 315 10.25 -20.64 -11.88
CA ALA A 315 11.51 -19.88 -11.90
C ALA A 315 11.99 -19.61 -13.33
N LEU A 316 11.96 -20.62 -14.21
CA LEU A 316 12.36 -20.47 -15.62
C LEU A 316 11.45 -19.48 -16.36
N ASN A 317 10.14 -19.61 -16.23
CA ASN A 317 9.21 -18.71 -16.88
C ASN A 317 9.38 -17.26 -16.39
N LEU A 318 9.59 -17.06 -15.09
CA LEU A 318 9.87 -15.74 -14.52
C LEU A 318 11.18 -15.16 -15.07
N LEU A 319 12.23 -15.98 -15.16
CA LEU A 319 13.51 -15.56 -15.70
C LEU A 319 13.37 -15.10 -17.16
N VAL A 320 12.69 -15.88 -18.00
CA VAL A 320 12.48 -15.56 -19.43
C VAL A 320 11.67 -14.25 -19.57
N ILE A 321 10.58 -14.10 -18.84
CA ILE A 321 9.74 -12.90 -18.89
C ILE A 321 10.52 -11.69 -18.37
N ALA A 322 11.19 -11.79 -17.23
CA ALA A 322 11.97 -10.70 -16.65
C ALA A 322 13.12 -10.28 -17.57
N SER A 323 13.84 -11.22 -18.16
CA SER A 323 14.91 -10.95 -19.14
C SER A 323 14.37 -10.25 -20.38
N GLY A 324 13.21 -10.65 -20.87
CA GLY A 324 12.54 -10.00 -22.01
C GLY A 324 12.16 -8.55 -21.70
N ILE A 325 11.53 -8.32 -20.55
CA ILE A 325 11.17 -6.95 -20.08
C ILE A 325 12.43 -6.11 -19.90
N LEU A 326 13.46 -6.65 -19.23
CA LEU A 326 14.73 -5.96 -19.03
C LEU A 326 15.37 -5.57 -20.36
N GLY A 327 15.40 -6.48 -21.34
CA GLY A 327 15.90 -6.19 -22.69
C GLY A 327 15.16 -5.04 -23.35
N VAL A 328 13.82 -5.05 -23.28
CA VAL A 328 12.99 -3.95 -23.81
C VAL A 328 13.30 -2.63 -23.10
N VAL A 329 13.43 -2.63 -21.78
CA VAL A 329 13.75 -1.43 -21.01
C VAL A 329 15.13 -0.89 -21.43
N ILE A 330 16.19 -1.72 -21.43
CA ILE A 330 17.55 -1.29 -21.77
C ILE A 330 17.62 -0.70 -23.18
N LEU A 331 16.98 -1.35 -24.16
CA LEU A 331 16.99 -0.88 -25.55
C LEU A 331 16.26 0.46 -25.74
N ASN A 332 15.30 0.78 -24.85
CA ASN A 332 14.49 1.99 -24.96
C ASN A 332 14.88 3.09 -23.94
N ILE A 333 15.93 2.89 -23.11
CA ILE A 333 16.37 3.90 -22.14
C ILE A 333 16.59 5.28 -22.80
N PRO A 334 17.33 5.41 -23.92
CA PRO A 334 17.57 6.73 -24.52
C PRO A 334 16.28 7.42 -24.96
N ALA A 335 15.36 6.67 -25.60
CA ALA A 335 14.06 7.19 -26.02
C ALA A 335 13.20 7.59 -24.80
N PHE A 336 13.27 6.81 -23.74
CA PHE A 336 12.54 7.09 -22.50
C PHE A 336 13.05 8.36 -21.81
N VAL A 337 14.36 8.53 -21.67
CA VAL A 337 14.97 9.74 -21.10
C VAL A 337 14.58 10.97 -21.92
N HIS A 338 14.63 10.89 -23.24
CA HIS A 338 14.20 11.98 -24.13
C HIS A 338 12.71 12.37 -23.90
N VAL A 339 11.84 11.41 -23.62
CA VAL A 339 10.41 11.66 -23.31
C VAL A 339 10.22 12.32 -21.95
N LEU A 340 11.08 12.01 -20.97
CA LEU A 340 11.04 12.63 -19.62
C LEU A 340 11.39 14.13 -19.68
N GLY A 341 12.18 14.56 -20.66
CA GLY A 341 12.59 15.94 -20.85
C GLY A 341 13.90 16.31 -20.13
N PRO A 342 14.42 17.52 -20.41
CA PRO A 342 15.78 17.92 -20.00
C PRO A 342 15.98 18.02 -18.48
N ASN A 343 14.91 18.13 -17.70
CA ASN A 343 15.02 18.20 -16.23
C ASN A 343 15.30 16.83 -15.57
N TYR A 344 15.30 15.77 -16.36
CA TYR A 344 15.50 14.37 -15.91
C TYR A 344 16.69 13.69 -16.59
N GLU A 345 17.44 14.43 -17.44
CA GLU A 345 18.72 14.01 -17.99
C GLU A 345 19.84 14.23 -16.96
#